data_bb19f62a286d570820f55ef6faf2454f
#
_entry.id   bb19f62a286d570820f55ef6faf2454f
#
_cell.length_a   1.000
_cell.length_b   1.000
_cell.length_c   1.000
_cell.angle_alpha   90.00
_cell.angle_beta   90.00
_cell.angle_gamma   90.00
#
_symmetry.space_group_name_H-M   'P 1'
#
loop_
_entity.id
_entity.type
_entity.pdbx_description
1 polymer ?
#
loop_
_entity_poly.entity_id
_entity_poly.type
_entity_poly.pdbx_seq_one_letter_code
_entity_poly.pdbx_strand_id
1 'polypeptide(L)'
;MTTLSDRTQASMSAVLAGQGDWKRRLAFAGPAIIASVAYMDPGNYATNIQAGAGYGYTLLWVVLLANLIAMLFQALSARLGIVTGKNLAELSRDNLPRPLVWVMWAISEVAAMATDLAEFLGGAIGLSLLFGLPLMVGMAITAVVTYAILIFERQGFRPMELIIGALVLVIGLSYLAEVVIAPVEWGSAARGLMTPALPDGTALMIAVGIIGATVMPHAIYLHSGLTQSRARITTEGERRKVLRFSNIEVVVALAVAGMVNIAMVMMAASAFHRGHAEVAQIETAYHTLTPLLGAAAAAIFLTSLIASGISSSVVGTMAGQMIMQGFLRVSVPIWLRRLVTMLPAFAVVAMGVNATDALVLSQVVLSIALPVPMLALLYFVSRRDIMGAFAAGPLVRVLAGGGAIAVLGLNFILLALAFGFPVPFLPG
;
A
#
# COMPACT_ATOMS: atom_id res chain seq x y z
N MET A 1 -6.74 14.70 -32.09
CA MET A 1 -7.53 14.84 -30.82
C MET A 1 -6.52 14.91 -29.67
N THR A 2 -6.58 15.93 -28.81
CA THR A 2 -5.73 16.01 -27.60
C THR A 2 -6.19 14.98 -26.60
N THR A 3 -5.25 14.16 -26.10
CA THR A 3 -5.53 13.14 -25.07
C THR A 3 -5.87 13.79 -23.72
N LEU A 4 -6.48 13.02 -22.79
CA LEU A 4 -6.71 13.49 -21.41
C LEU A 4 -5.38 13.84 -20.72
N SER A 5 -4.31 13.10 -21.02
CA SER A 5 -2.97 13.37 -20.49
C SER A 5 -2.40 14.68 -21.01
N ASP A 6 -2.60 15.02 -22.29
CA ASP A 6 -2.17 16.30 -22.86
C ASP A 6 -2.86 17.50 -22.20
N ARG A 7 -4.18 17.39 -21.97
CA ARG A 7 -4.97 18.42 -21.26
C ARG A 7 -4.49 18.59 -19.82
N THR A 8 -4.12 17.49 -19.14
CA THR A 8 -3.59 17.51 -17.78
C THR A 8 -2.24 18.24 -17.74
N GLN A 9 -1.32 17.94 -18.66
CA GLN A 9 -0.04 18.64 -18.78
C GLN A 9 -0.20 20.13 -19.09
N ALA A 10 -1.12 20.50 -19.99
CA ALA A 10 -1.42 21.90 -20.28
C ALA A 10 -1.96 22.64 -19.04
N SER A 11 -2.82 21.98 -18.25
CA SER A 11 -3.35 22.55 -16.99
C SER A 11 -2.25 22.75 -15.96
N MET A 12 -1.35 21.77 -15.80
CA MET A 12 -0.20 21.89 -14.89
C MET A 12 0.73 23.04 -15.30
N SER A 13 1.06 23.16 -16.59
CA SER A 13 1.88 24.24 -17.11
C SER A 13 1.26 25.62 -16.83
N ALA A 14 -0.06 25.76 -17.03
CA ALA A 14 -0.78 27.01 -16.73
C ALA A 14 -0.72 27.37 -15.22
N VAL A 15 -0.86 26.40 -14.33
CA VAL A 15 -0.74 26.60 -12.86
C VAL A 15 0.68 27.04 -12.48
N LEU A 16 1.71 26.42 -13.07
CA LEU A 16 3.11 26.79 -12.81
C LEU A 16 3.41 28.20 -13.30
N ALA A 17 2.83 28.62 -14.43
CA ALA A 17 2.91 29.99 -14.96
C ALA A 17 2.07 31.01 -14.16
N GLY A 18 1.38 30.61 -13.08
CA GLY A 18 0.59 31.54 -12.27
C GLY A 18 -0.84 31.79 -12.76
N GLN A 19 -1.29 31.08 -13.81
CA GLN A 19 -2.60 31.26 -14.47
C GLN A 19 -3.65 30.22 -14.02
N GLY A 20 -3.44 29.52 -12.88
CA GLY A 20 -4.27 28.37 -12.49
C GLY A 20 -5.35 28.68 -11.47
N ASP A 21 -6.60 28.35 -11.77
CA ASP A 21 -7.70 28.23 -10.82
C ASP A 21 -7.61 26.92 -10.01
N TRP A 22 -8.50 26.71 -9.02
CA TRP A 22 -8.52 25.52 -8.19
C TRP A 22 -8.78 24.23 -8.98
N LYS A 23 -9.57 24.27 -10.08
CA LYS A 23 -9.84 23.11 -10.94
C LYS A 23 -8.60 22.65 -11.67
N ARG A 24 -7.77 23.58 -12.17
CA ARG A 24 -6.49 23.26 -12.82
C ARG A 24 -5.47 22.70 -11.84
N ARG A 25 -5.52 23.08 -10.55
CA ARG A 25 -4.67 22.51 -9.50
C ARG A 25 -4.93 21.01 -9.29
N LEU A 26 -6.14 20.52 -9.54
CA LEU A 26 -6.48 19.09 -9.50
C LEU A 26 -5.73 18.26 -10.58
N ALA A 27 -5.11 18.90 -11.56
CA ALA A 27 -4.25 18.21 -12.51
C ALA A 27 -2.99 17.62 -11.86
N PHE A 28 -2.55 18.15 -10.71
CA PHE A 28 -1.42 17.60 -9.96
C PHE A 28 -1.82 16.35 -9.17
N ALA A 29 -3.11 16.15 -8.86
CA ALA A 29 -3.60 14.96 -8.18
C ALA A 29 -3.56 13.74 -9.11
N GLY A 30 -3.07 12.63 -8.62
CA GLY A 30 -2.98 11.35 -9.33
C GLY A 30 -1.93 10.42 -8.74
N PRO A 31 -0.65 10.78 -8.70
CA PRO A 31 0.41 9.90 -8.20
C PRO A 31 0.20 9.38 -6.78
N ALA A 32 -0.16 10.26 -5.83
CA ALA A 32 -0.42 9.83 -4.47
C ALA A 32 -1.77 9.09 -4.33
N ILE A 33 -2.77 9.37 -5.18
CA ILE A 33 -4.01 8.59 -5.24
C ILE A 33 -3.70 7.17 -5.70
N ILE A 34 -2.90 6.99 -6.76
CA ILE A 34 -2.45 5.67 -7.19
C ILE A 34 -1.65 4.97 -6.08
N ALA A 35 -0.70 5.68 -5.46
CA ALA A 35 0.08 5.11 -4.38
C ALA A 35 -0.79 4.73 -3.17
N SER A 36 -1.87 5.50 -2.86
CA SER A 36 -2.73 5.24 -1.71
C SER A 36 -3.50 3.91 -1.80
N VAL A 37 -3.71 3.38 -3.00
CA VAL A 37 -4.33 2.05 -3.20
C VAL A 37 -3.52 0.95 -2.53
N ALA A 38 -2.20 1.03 -2.63
CA ALA A 38 -1.30 0.09 -1.97
C ALA A 38 -1.46 0.07 -0.44
N TYR A 39 -2.14 1.05 0.15
CA TYR A 39 -2.43 1.14 1.59
C TYR A 39 -3.82 0.64 1.98
N MET A 40 -4.59 0.16 1.02
CA MET A 40 -5.94 -0.35 1.20
C MET A 40 -6.11 -1.68 0.43
N ASP A 41 -5.04 -2.44 0.28
CA ASP A 41 -5.01 -3.71 -0.43
C ASP A 41 -5.64 -4.85 0.41
N PRO A 42 -5.92 -6.02 -0.16
CA PRO A 42 -6.47 -7.16 0.58
C PRO A 42 -5.60 -7.64 1.75
N GLY A 43 -4.29 -7.39 1.73
CA GLY A 43 -3.41 -7.68 2.85
C GLY A 43 -3.74 -6.83 4.08
N ASN A 44 -4.09 -5.56 3.88
CA ASN A 44 -4.61 -4.70 4.95
C ASN A 44 -5.94 -5.22 5.50
N TYR A 45 -6.84 -5.75 4.64
CA TYR A 45 -8.09 -6.39 5.12
C TYR A 45 -7.80 -7.54 6.07
N ALA A 46 -6.95 -8.47 5.66
CA ALA A 46 -6.63 -9.65 6.47
C ALA A 46 -6.00 -9.25 7.82
N THR A 47 -4.96 -8.43 7.81
CA THR A 47 -4.25 -8.02 9.03
C THR A 47 -5.11 -7.16 9.96
N ASN A 48 -5.92 -6.25 9.43
CA ASN A 48 -6.79 -5.38 10.22
C ASN A 48 -7.97 -6.16 10.82
N ILE A 49 -8.55 -7.13 10.10
CA ILE A 49 -9.59 -8.02 10.63
C ILE A 49 -9.02 -8.85 11.78
N GLN A 50 -7.84 -9.48 11.59
CA GLN A 50 -7.19 -10.25 12.66
C GLN A 50 -6.87 -9.36 13.88
N ALA A 51 -6.38 -8.15 13.68
CA ALA A 51 -6.10 -7.22 14.75
C ALA A 51 -7.37 -6.86 15.54
N GLY A 52 -8.44 -6.50 14.84
CA GLY A 52 -9.70 -6.12 15.45
C GLY A 52 -10.39 -7.29 16.16
N ALA A 53 -10.49 -8.44 15.51
CA ALA A 53 -11.13 -9.63 16.09
C ALA A 53 -10.36 -10.16 17.31
N GLY A 54 -9.04 -10.37 17.16
CA GLY A 54 -8.22 -10.95 18.23
C GLY A 54 -7.93 -10.00 19.39
N TYR A 55 -7.67 -8.72 19.09
CA TYR A 55 -7.15 -7.76 20.09
C TYR A 55 -8.03 -6.53 20.30
N GLY A 56 -9.23 -6.50 19.71
CA GLY A 56 -10.13 -5.36 19.80
C GLY A 56 -9.47 -4.09 19.28
N TYR A 57 -9.48 -3.04 20.10
CA TYR A 57 -8.88 -1.75 19.71
C TYR A 57 -7.39 -1.62 20.05
N THR A 58 -6.77 -2.66 20.65
CA THR A 58 -5.41 -2.58 21.23
C THR A 58 -4.33 -2.26 20.20
N LEU A 59 -4.46 -2.75 18.94
CA LEU A 59 -3.47 -2.55 17.90
C LEU A 59 -3.72 -1.33 16.98
N LEU A 60 -4.72 -0.48 17.28
CA LEU A 60 -5.00 0.74 16.49
C LEU A 60 -3.81 1.70 16.41
N TRP A 61 -3.00 1.80 17.47
CA TRP A 61 -1.78 2.62 17.46
C TRP A 61 -0.77 2.16 16.40
N VAL A 62 -0.71 0.86 16.10
CA VAL A 62 0.17 0.31 15.06
C VAL A 62 -0.28 0.80 13.69
N VAL A 63 -1.59 0.77 13.43
CA VAL A 63 -2.17 1.28 12.16
C VAL A 63 -1.88 2.77 12.00
N LEU A 64 -2.05 3.55 13.05
CA LEU A 64 -1.73 4.98 13.04
C LEU A 64 -0.24 5.23 12.79
N LEU A 65 0.64 4.52 13.51
CA LEU A 65 2.09 4.64 13.37
C LEU A 65 2.53 4.25 11.95
N ALA A 66 2.07 3.11 11.44
CA ALA A 66 2.36 2.64 10.11
C ALA A 66 1.94 3.67 9.04
N ASN A 67 0.74 4.27 9.20
CA ASN A 67 0.26 5.28 8.27
C ASN A 67 1.10 6.57 8.31
N LEU A 68 1.55 7.02 9.49
CA LEU A 68 2.43 8.18 9.63
C LEU A 68 3.81 7.93 8.99
N ILE A 69 4.38 6.73 9.19
CA ILE A 69 5.61 6.30 8.52
C ILE A 69 5.39 6.30 7.01
N ALA A 70 4.29 5.71 6.55
CA ALA A 70 3.93 5.67 5.14
C ALA A 70 3.84 7.07 4.51
N MET A 71 3.14 8.01 5.13
CA MET A 71 3.04 9.40 4.66
C MET A 71 4.42 10.04 4.49
N LEU A 72 5.30 9.85 5.48
CA LEU A 72 6.64 10.41 5.45
C LEU A 72 7.46 9.82 4.29
N PHE A 73 7.48 8.49 4.16
CA PHE A 73 8.26 7.83 3.12
C PHE A 73 7.70 8.09 1.72
N GLN A 74 6.39 8.21 1.57
CA GLN A 74 5.77 8.56 0.29
C GLN A 74 6.06 10.02 -0.10
N ALA A 75 6.06 10.96 0.84
CA ALA A 75 6.47 12.33 0.58
C ALA A 75 7.95 12.41 0.15
N LEU A 76 8.82 11.61 0.76
CA LEU A 76 10.24 11.52 0.39
C LEU A 76 10.44 10.86 -0.98
N SER A 77 9.68 9.81 -1.28
CA SER A 77 9.69 9.13 -2.56
C SER A 77 9.28 10.06 -3.70
N ALA A 78 8.17 10.79 -3.54
CA ALA A 78 7.74 11.79 -4.51
C ALA A 78 8.77 12.91 -4.67
N ARG A 79 9.36 13.40 -3.56
CA ARG A 79 10.44 14.40 -3.59
C ARG A 79 11.63 13.91 -4.41
N LEU A 80 12.04 12.65 -4.23
CA LEU A 80 13.14 12.06 -4.98
C LEU A 80 12.85 12.13 -6.49
N GLY A 81 11.70 11.63 -6.93
CA GLY A 81 11.30 11.62 -8.35
C GLY A 81 11.22 13.03 -8.95
N ILE A 82 10.57 13.98 -8.26
CA ILE A 82 10.41 15.36 -8.73
C ILE A 82 11.76 16.09 -8.84
N VAL A 83 12.66 15.88 -7.89
CA VAL A 83 13.93 16.62 -7.83
C VAL A 83 14.95 16.06 -8.80
N THR A 84 15.07 14.74 -8.87
CA THR A 84 16.13 14.08 -9.64
C THR A 84 15.72 13.72 -11.07
N GLY A 85 14.40 13.65 -11.35
CA GLY A 85 13.89 13.11 -12.62
C GLY A 85 14.15 11.62 -12.79
N LYS A 86 14.52 10.90 -11.71
CA LYS A 86 14.77 9.45 -11.68
C LYS A 86 14.03 8.81 -10.54
N ASN A 87 13.57 7.56 -10.74
CA ASN A 87 12.99 6.78 -9.66
C ASN A 87 14.06 6.16 -8.74
N LEU A 88 13.62 5.62 -7.61
CA LEU A 88 14.51 5.05 -6.59
C LEU A 88 15.36 3.89 -7.14
N ALA A 89 14.79 3.03 -8.00
CA ALA A 89 15.51 1.89 -8.57
C ALA A 89 16.60 2.34 -9.55
N GLU A 90 16.32 3.35 -10.38
CA GLU A 90 17.30 3.96 -11.28
C GLU A 90 18.46 4.60 -10.53
N LEU A 91 18.15 5.38 -9.47
CA LEU A 91 19.19 5.99 -8.64
C LEU A 91 20.04 4.93 -7.92
N SER A 92 19.41 3.86 -7.42
CA SER A 92 20.13 2.75 -6.79
C SER A 92 21.09 2.08 -7.80
N ARG A 93 20.62 1.77 -9.00
CA ARG A 93 21.47 1.20 -10.07
C ARG A 93 22.64 2.10 -10.44
N ASP A 94 22.39 3.41 -10.54
CA ASP A 94 23.38 4.34 -11.06
C ASP A 94 24.44 4.74 -10.00
N ASN A 95 24.15 4.57 -8.70
CA ASN A 95 24.99 5.08 -7.60
C ASN A 95 25.50 4.01 -6.62
N LEU A 96 25.02 2.76 -6.67
CA LEU A 96 25.42 1.71 -5.74
C LEU A 96 26.25 0.63 -6.45
N PRO A 97 27.08 -0.12 -5.70
CA PRO A 97 27.85 -1.25 -6.24
C PRO A 97 26.92 -2.32 -6.86
N ARG A 98 27.33 -2.88 -8.01
CA ARG A 98 26.54 -3.89 -8.74
C ARG A 98 26.02 -5.05 -7.87
N PRO A 99 26.82 -5.69 -6.99
CA PRO A 99 26.31 -6.78 -6.14
C PRO A 99 25.14 -6.33 -5.27
N LEU A 100 25.23 -5.14 -4.66
CA LEU A 100 24.16 -4.59 -3.84
C LEU A 100 22.90 -4.31 -4.68
N VAL A 101 23.05 -3.79 -5.90
CA VAL A 101 21.93 -3.57 -6.83
C VAL A 101 21.20 -4.87 -7.16
N TRP A 102 21.91 -5.96 -7.39
CA TRP A 102 21.32 -7.28 -7.63
C TRP A 102 20.56 -7.81 -6.42
N VAL A 103 21.12 -7.65 -5.20
CA VAL A 103 20.44 -8.03 -3.96
C VAL A 103 19.17 -7.21 -3.75
N MET A 104 19.25 -5.89 -3.93
CA MET A 104 18.10 -5.00 -3.82
C MET A 104 17.01 -5.36 -4.83
N TRP A 105 17.38 -5.63 -6.08
CA TRP A 105 16.45 -6.08 -7.09
C TRP A 105 15.77 -7.40 -6.71
N ALA A 106 16.53 -8.41 -6.31
CA ALA A 106 15.99 -9.72 -5.94
C ALA A 106 15.01 -9.61 -4.77
N ILE A 107 15.34 -8.85 -3.71
CA ILE A 107 14.44 -8.61 -2.59
C ILE A 107 13.17 -7.87 -3.06
N SER A 108 13.31 -6.88 -3.95
CA SER A 108 12.18 -6.12 -4.47
C SER A 108 11.26 -6.97 -5.37
N GLU A 109 11.81 -7.93 -6.13
CA GLU A 109 11.01 -8.89 -6.92
C GLU A 109 10.25 -9.88 -6.03
N VAL A 110 10.89 -10.39 -4.96
CA VAL A 110 10.20 -11.23 -3.96
C VAL A 110 9.06 -10.45 -3.32
N ALA A 111 9.29 -9.18 -2.96
CA ALA A 111 8.24 -8.32 -2.44
C ALA A 111 7.10 -8.10 -3.46
N ALA A 112 7.42 -7.87 -4.75
CA ALA A 112 6.41 -7.73 -5.79
C ALA A 112 5.58 -9.01 -5.96
N MET A 113 6.20 -10.19 -5.92
CA MET A 113 5.48 -11.48 -5.98
C MET A 113 4.59 -11.70 -4.76
N ALA A 114 5.04 -11.34 -3.56
CA ALA A 114 4.24 -11.42 -2.34
C ALA A 114 3.03 -10.46 -2.39
N THR A 115 3.21 -9.27 -2.96
CA THR A 115 2.12 -8.32 -3.21
C THR A 115 1.10 -8.88 -4.20
N ASP A 116 1.55 -9.33 -5.37
CA ASP A 116 0.65 -9.91 -6.40
C ASP A 116 -0.15 -11.08 -5.83
N LEU A 117 0.47 -11.93 -5.00
CA LEU A 117 -0.22 -13.03 -4.31
C LEU A 117 -1.39 -12.49 -3.47
N ALA A 118 -1.15 -11.48 -2.63
CA ALA A 118 -2.19 -10.89 -1.78
C ALA A 118 -3.33 -10.28 -2.60
N GLU A 119 -2.99 -9.53 -3.63
CA GLU A 119 -3.96 -8.81 -4.47
C GLU A 119 -4.88 -9.77 -5.24
N PHE A 120 -4.29 -10.83 -5.80
CA PHE A 120 -5.03 -11.87 -6.50
C PHE A 120 -5.96 -12.66 -5.58
N LEU A 121 -5.43 -13.10 -4.44
CA LEU A 121 -6.22 -13.85 -3.47
C LEU A 121 -7.39 -13.01 -2.95
N GLY A 122 -7.14 -11.73 -2.60
CA GLY A 122 -8.19 -10.85 -2.10
C GLY A 122 -9.31 -10.61 -3.11
N GLY A 123 -8.97 -10.28 -4.35
CA GLY A 123 -9.96 -10.13 -5.42
C GLY A 123 -10.75 -11.42 -5.69
N ALA A 124 -10.06 -12.56 -5.69
CA ALA A 124 -10.67 -13.87 -5.90
C ALA A 124 -11.58 -14.27 -4.75
N ILE A 125 -11.19 -14.08 -3.49
CA ILE A 125 -12.03 -14.32 -2.30
C ILE A 125 -13.30 -13.49 -2.39
N GLY A 126 -13.18 -12.19 -2.68
CA GLY A 126 -14.33 -11.31 -2.81
C GLY A 126 -15.30 -11.75 -3.88
N LEU A 127 -14.83 -12.13 -5.08
CA LEU A 127 -15.65 -12.65 -6.17
C LEU A 127 -16.25 -14.03 -5.83
N SER A 128 -15.45 -14.90 -5.23
CA SER A 128 -15.89 -16.26 -4.83
C SER A 128 -17.07 -16.17 -3.85
N LEU A 129 -16.94 -15.36 -2.80
CA LEU A 129 -17.98 -15.21 -1.79
C LEU A 129 -19.22 -14.46 -2.30
N LEU A 130 -19.03 -13.42 -3.12
CA LEU A 130 -20.17 -12.63 -3.62
C LEU A 130 -21.01 -13.38 -4.64
N PHE A 131 -20.39 -14.17 -5.52
CA PHE A 131 -21.04 -14.85 -6.63
C PHE A 131 -21.11 -16.37 -6.48
N GLY A 132 -20.60 -16.94 -5.38
CA GLY A 132 -20.55 -18.40 -5.15
C GLY A 132 -19.63 -19.14 -6.14
N LEU A 133 -18.55 -18.50 -6.61
CA LEU A 133 -17.63 -19.05 -7.59
C LEU A 133 -16.50 -19.84 -6.94
N PRO A 134 -15.94 -20.87 -7.60
CA PRO A 134 -14.67 -21.45 -7.17
C PRO A 134 -13.55 -20.42 -7.13
N LEU A 135 -12.67 -20.46 -6.14
CA LEU A 135 -11.60 -19.48 -5.93
C LEU A 135 -10.70 -19.30 -7.17
N MET A 136 -10.37 -20.40 -7.86
CA MET A 136 -9.60 -20.37 -9.13
C MET A 136 -10.30 -19.57 -10.24
N VAL A 137 -11.64 -19.63 -10.31
CA VAL A 137 -12.42 -18.83 -11.27
C VAL A 137 -12.37 -17.35 -10.89
N GLY A 138 -12.52 -17.05 -9.59
CA GLY A 138 -12.34 -15.68 -9.06
C GLY A 138 -10.96 -15.09 -9.42
N MET A 139 -9.90 -15.89 -9.27
CA MET A 139 -8.55 -15.50 -9.68
C MET A 139 -8.45 -15.21 -11.19
N ALA A 140 -8.99 -16.07 -12.02
CA ALA A 140 -9.00 -15.87 -13.47
C ALA A 140 -9.74 -14.57 -13.87
N ILE A 141 -10.90 -14.30 -13.25
CA ILE A 141 -11.66 -13.07 -13.48
C ILE A 141 -10.84 -11.85 -13.04
N THR A 142 -10.25 -11.88 -11.84
CA THR A 142 -9.39 -10.80 -11.34
C THR A 142 -8.23 -10.52 -12.30
N ALA A 143 -7.60 -11.58 -12.84
CA ALA A 143 -6.53 -11.46 -13.82
C ALA A 143 -6.98 -10.73 -15.09
N VAL A 144 -8.11 -11.16 -15.66
CA VAL A 144 -8.68 -10.59 -16.89
C VAL A 144 -9.06 -9.12 -16.70
N VAL A 145 -9.78 -8.81 -15.61
CA VAL A 145 -10.24 -7.45 -15.32
C VAL A 145 -9.04 -6.51 -15.10
N THR A 146 -8.04 -6.93 -14.34
CA THR A 146 -6.84 -6.13 -14.10
C THR A 146 -6.06 -5.90 -15.40
N TYR A 147 -5.91 -6.93 -16.23
CA TYR A 147 -5.26 -6.79 -17.54
C TYR A 147 -6.02 -5.82 -18.44
N ALA A 148 -7.35 -5.88 -18.45
CA ALA A 148 -8.19 -4.95 -19.22
C ALA A 148 -7.98 -3.49 -18.78
N ILE A 149 -7.85 -3.23 -17.46
CA ILE A 149 -7.56 -1.89 -16.95
C ILE A 149 -6.17 -1.43 -17.38
N LEU A 150 -5.16 -2.30 -17.34
CA LEU A 150 -3.79 -1.98 -17.76
C LEU A 150 -3.66 -1.61 -19.25
N ILE A 151 -4.58 -2.05 -20.10
CA ILE A 151 -4.62 -1.64 -21.52
C ILE A 151 -4.80 -0.12 -21.64
N PHE A 152 -5.52 0.53 -20.71
CA PHE A 152 -5.70 1.98 -20.70
C PHE A 152 -4.41 2.76 -20.43
N GLU A 153 -3.36 2.14 -19.90
CA GLU A 153 -2.04 2.76 -19.74
C GLU A 153 -1.50 3.27 -21.09
N ARG A 154 -1.82 2.58 -22.20
CA ARG A 154 -1.45 2.99 -23.55
C ARG A 154 -2.05 4.34 -23.96
N GLN A 155 -3.14 4.77 -23.33
CA GLN A 155 -3.79 6.07 -23.55
C GLN A 155 -3.23 7.17 -22.64
N GLY A 156 -2.22 6.85 -21.81
CA GLY A 156 -1.61 7.70 -20.80
C GLY A 156 -2.14 7.44 -19.41
N PHE A 157 -1.47 8.00 -18.41
CA PHE A 157 -1.76 7.71 -17.00
C PHE A 157 -3.12 8.25 -16.51
N ARG A 158 -3.64 9.32 -17.09
CA ARG A 158 -4.85 10.00 -16.56
C ARG A 158 -6.13 9.14 -16.55
N PRO A 159 -6.47 8.36 -17.58
CA PRO A 159 -7.61 7.46 -17.54
C PRO A 159 -7.51 6.45 -16.38
N MET A 160 -6.31 5.91 -16.18
CA MET A 160 -6.05 4.93 -15.12
C MET A 160 -6.15 5.56 -13.73
N GLU A 161 -5.63 6.78 -13.53
CA GLU A 161 -5.80 7.56 -12.29
C GLU A 161 -7.29 7.73 -11.92
N LEU A 162 -8.14 7.99 -12.92
CA LEU A 162 -9.58 8.17 -12.69
C LEU A 162 -10.28 6.85 -12.33
N ILE A 163 -9.95 5.74 -13.00
CA ILE A 163 -10.51 4.42 -12.68
C ILE A 163 -10.09 4.02 -11.27
N ILE A 164 -8.81 4.11 -10.96
CA ILE A 164 -8.27 3.81 -9.64
C ILE A 164 -8.90 4.71 -8.57
N GLY A 165 -9.01 6.02 -8.83
CA GLY A 165 -9.64 6.96 -7.92
C GLY A 165 -11.11 6.63 -7.64
N ALA A 166 -11.85 6.13 -8.64
CA ALA A 166 -13.23 5.67 -8.45
C ALA A 166 -13.28 4.41 -7.55
N LEU A 167 -12.37 3.47 -7.73
CA LEU A 167 -12.29 2.27 -6.87
C LEU A 167 -11.91 2.64 -5.43
N VAL A 168 -10.98 3.58 -5.23
CA VAL A 168 -10.63 4.14 -3.90
C VAL A 168 -11.85 4.77 -3.24
N LEU A 169 -12.66 5.51 -4.01
CA LEU A 169 -13.88 6.11 -3.49
C LEU A 169 -14.89 5.04 -3.05
N VAL A 170 -15.05 3.96 -3.82
CA VAL A 170 -15.90 2.81 -3.44
C VAL A 170 -15.43 2.24 -2.10
N ILE A 171 -14.13 1.98 -1.95
CA ILE A 171 -13.55 1.44 -0.69
C ILE A 171 -13.84 2.41 0.47
N GLY A 172 -13.54 3.70 0.30
CA GLY A 172 -13.74 4.71 1.34
C GLY A 172 -15.20 4.85 1.78
N LEU A 173 -16.14 4.87 0.83
CA LEU A 173 -17.57 4.94 1.12
C LEU A 173 -18.09 3.65 1.78
N SER A 174 -17.57 2.48 1.38
CA SER A 174 -17.91 1.20 2.01
C SER A 174 -17.53 1.20 3.49
N TYR A 175 -16.29 1.57 3.83
CA TYR A 175 -15.85 1.59 5.23
C TYR A 175 -16.50 2.71 6.05
N LEU A 176 -16.82 3.84 5.44
CA LEU A 176 -17.64 4.85 6.11
C LEU A 176 -19.03 4.29 6.48
N ALA A 177 -19.66 3.55 5.58
CA ALA A 177 -20.95 2.90 5.84
C ALA A 177 -20.81 1.83 6.94
N GLU A 178 -19.78 0.99 6.89
CA GLU A 178 -19.55 -0.07 7.89
C GLU A 178 -19.33 0.50 9.30
N VAL A 179 -18.55 1.58 9.46
CA VAL A 179 -18.34 2.24 10.76
C VAL A 179 -19.63 2.86 11.31
N VAL A 180 -20.52 3.34 10.43
CA VAL A 180 -21.84 3.87 10.85
C VAL A 180 -22.78 2.74 11.30
N ILE A 181 -22.70 1.56 10.66
CA ILE A 181 -23.54 0.40 10.99
C ILE A 181 -23.01 -0.32 12.24
N ALA A 182 -21.67 -0.44 12.40
CA ALA A 182 -21.04 -1.14 13.48
C ALA A 182 -21.16 -0.39 14.80
N PRO A 183 -21.44 -1.08 15.94
CA PRO A 183 -21.55 -0.46 17.27
C PRO A 183 -20.17 -0.13 17.86
N VAL A 184 -19.48 0.85 17.29
CA VAL A 184 -18.10 1.20 17.66
C VAL A 184 -18.05 1.84 19.05
N GLU A 185 -17.17 1.33 19.91
CA GLU A 185 -16.86 1.92 21.22
C GLU A 185 -15.79 3.03 21.08
N TRP A 186 -16.20 4.24 20.76
CA TRP A 186 -15.32 5.37 20.47
C TRP A 186 -14.30 5.67 21.57
N GLY A 187 -14.68 5.51 22.86
CA GLY A 187 -13.78 5.71 23.99
C GLY A 187 -12.66 4.67 24.06
N SER A 188 -12.97 3.41 23.74
CA SER A 188 -11.99 2.32 23.66
C SER A 188 -11.09 2.48 22.43
N ALA A 189 -11.67 2.89 21.29
CA ALA A 189 -10.92 3.18 20.09
C ALA A 189 -9.91 4.33 20.28
N ALA A 190 -10.32 5.42 20.92
CA ALA A 190 -9.44 6.54 21.24
C ALA A 190 -8.28 6.11 22.16
N ARG A 191 -8.57 5.29 23.18
CA ARG A 191 -7.51 4.73 24.04
C ARG A 191 -6.55 3.83 23.28
N GLY A 192 -7.06 2.96 22.39
CA GLY A 192 -6.24 2.07 21.57
C GLY A 192 -5.32 2.82 20.59
N LEU A 193 -5.74 3.99 20.09
CA LEU A 193 -4.90 4.87 19.28
C LEU A 193 -3.75 5.53 20.06
N MET A 194 -3.97 5.81 21.37
CA MET A 194 -3.05 6.61 22.18
C MET A 194 -2.18 5.77 23.13
N THR A 195 -2.49 4.49 23.33
CA THR A 195 -1.82 3.63 24.31
C THR A 195 -1.14 2.46 23.61
N PRO A 196 0.15 2.55 23.26
CA PRO A 196 0.88 1.45 22.66
C PRO A 196 0.95 0.22 23.58
N ALA A 197 0.51 -0.94 23.08
CA ALA A 197 0.61 -2.22 23.77
C ALA A 197 0.80 -3.36 22.76
N LEU A 198 1.63 -4.33 23.12
CA LEU A 198 1.84 -5.60 22.41
C LEU A 198 1.69 -6.72 23.44
N PRO A 199 0.49 -7.28 23.58
CA PRO A 199 0.20 -8.24 24.65
C PRO A 199 0.99 -9.54 24.59
N ASP A 200 1.27 -10.04 23.37
CA ASP A 200 1.90 -11.34 23.15
C ASP A 200 2.63 -11.41 21.78
N GLY A 201 3.24 -12.55 21.48
CA GLY A 201 3.95 -12.77 20.21
C GLY A 201 3.04 -12.77 18.99
N THR A 202 1.78 -13.17 19.12
CA THR A 202 0.79 -13.13 18.02
C THR A 202 0.42 -11.69 17.70
N ALA A 203 0.21 -10.84 18.73
CA ALA A 203 -0.01 -9.40 18.53
C ALA A 203 1.18 -8.74 17.80
N LEU A 204 2.42 -9.15 18.14
CA LEU A 204 3.60 -8.66 17.43
C LEU A 204 3.60 -9.11 15.97
N MET A 205 3.29 -10.37 15.67
CA MET A 205 3.23 -10.86 14.29
C MET A 205 2.19 -10.08 13.47
N ILE A 206 1.00 -9.85 14.03
CA ILE A 206 -0.05 -9.05 13.40
C ILE A 206 0.41 -7.59 13.23
N ALA A 207 1.08 -7.00 14.23
CA ALA A 207 1.62 -5.65 14.14
C ALA A 207 2.66 -5.51 13.02
N VAL A 208 3.58 -6.47 12.86
CA VAL A 208 4.53 -6.52 11.75
C VAL A 208 3.80 -6.69 10.41
N GLY A 209 2.76 -7.54 10.37
CA GLY A 209 1.89 -7.70 9.21
C GLY A 209 1.19 -6.39 8.83
N ILE A 210 0.62 -5.65 9.79
CA ILE A 210 -0.01 -4.33 9.56
C ILE A 210 1.01 -3.34 8.98
N ILE A 211 2.23 -3.32 9.51
CA ILE A 211 3.29 -2.44 9.00
C ILE A 211 3.66 -2.82 7.56
N GLY A 212 3.84 -4.11 7.27
CA GLY A 212 4.15 -4.62 5.93
C GLY A 212 3.04 -4.34 4.92
N ALA A 213 1.78 -4.49 5.34
CA ALA A 213 0.62 -4.17 4.54
C ALA A 213 0.49 -2.65 4.29
N THR A 214 0.78 -1.83 5.30
CA THR A 214 0.59 -0.38 5.22
C THR A 214 1.79 0.33 4.59
N VAL A 215 3.05 -0.03 4.93
CA VAL A 215 4.24 0.61 4.37
C VAL A 215 4.86 -0.30 3.31
N MET A 216 4.30 -0.28 2.10
CA MET A 216 4.67 -1.23 1.07
C MET A 216 5.98 -0.90 0.35
N PRO A 217 6.93 -1.86 0.24
CA PRO A 217 8.21 -1.68 -0.45
C PRO A 217 8.06 -1.19 -1.89
N HIS A 218 7.18 -1.83 -2.65
CA HIS A 218 6.96 -1.55 -4.06
C HIS A 218 6.31 -0.17 -4.29
N ALA A 219 5.46 0.31 -3.37
CA ALA A 219 4.83 1.62 -3.46
C ALA A 219 5.85 2.76 -3.32
N ILE A 220 6.97 2.56 -2.60
CA ILE A 220 8.07 3.52 -2.51
C ILE A 220 8.76 3.68 -3.87
N TYR A 221 9.02 2.58 -4.58
CA TYR A 221 9.57 2.64 -5.94
C TYR A 221 8.59 3.29 -6.92
N LEU A 222 7.33 2.85 -6.89
CA LEU A 222 6.28 3.33 -7.78
C LEU A 222 6.08 4.85 -7.69
N HIS A 223 5.93 5.39 -6.49
CA HIS A 223 5.61 6.81 -6.33
C HIS A 223 6.74 7.71 -6.84
N SER A 224 8.01 7.34 -6.62
CA SER A 224 9.14 8.06 -7.21
C SER A 224 9.08 8.04 -8.76
N GLY A 225 8.67 6.90 -9.33
CA GLY A 225 8.51 6.76 -10.78
C GLY A 225 7.32 7.54 -11.34
N LEU A 226 6.16 7.55 -10.66
CA LEU A 226 4.99 8.31 -11.09
C LEU A 226 5.23 9.84 -11.08
N THR A 227 6.14 10.30 -10.24
CA THR A 227 6.43 11.73 -10.05
C THR A 227 7.62 12.23 -10.86
N GLN A 228 8.53 11.35 -11.33
CA GLN A 228 9.80 11.73 -11.99
C GLN A 228 9.62 12.58 -13.25
N SER A 229 8.56 12.39 -14.02
CA SER A 229 8.31 13.13 -15.27
C SER A 229 6.91 13.75 -15.32
N ARG A 230 6.26 13.94 -14.15
CA ARG A 230 4.87 14.40 -14.05
C ARG A 230 4.66 15.80 -14.64
N ALA A 231 5.57 16.71 -14.38
CA ALA A 231 5.51 18.09 -14.86
C ALA A 231 6.84 18.51 -15.49
N ARG A 232 6.78 19.34 -16.53
CA ARG A 232 7.97 19.99 -17.08
C ARG A 232 8.38 21.11 -16.12
N ILE A 233 9.45 20.89 -15.40
CA ILE A 233 9.99 21.82 -14.39
C ILE A 233 11.25 22.46 -14.96
N THR A 234 11.25 23.78 -15.08
CA THR A 234 12.38 24.55 -15.62
C THR A 234 13.11 25.37 -14.56
N THR A 235 12.42 25.76 -13.50
CA THR A 235 12.96 26.60 -12.44
C THR A 235 12.86 25.96 -11.04
N GLU A 236 13.72 26.41 -10.11
CA GLU A 236 13.60 25.98 -8.71
C GLU A 236 12.29 26.41 -8.07
N GLY A 237 11.74 27.55 -8.46
CA GLY A 237 10.47 28.06 -7.97
C GLY A 237 9.31 27.15 -8.37
N GLU A 238 9.29 26.65 -9.61
CA GLU A 238 8.32 25.67 -10.08
C GLU A 238 8.48 24.35 -9.33
N ARG A 239 9.72 23.88 -9.12
CA ARG A 239 10.00 22.65 -8.37
C ARG A 239 9.46 22.73 -6.94
N ARG A 240 9.64 23.86 -6.24
CA ARG A 240 9.04 24.09 -4.92
C ARG A 240 7.51 24.04 -4.95
N LYS A 241 6.87 24.60 -5.98
CA LYS A 241 5.40 24.54 -6.14
C LYS A 241 4.94 23.11 -6.35
N VAL A 242 5.58 22.34 -7.26
CA VAL A 242 5.25 20.93 -7.52
C VAL A 242 5.41 20.08 -6.26
N LEU A 243 6.51 20.23 -5.52
CA LEU A 243 6.75 19.55 -4.24
C LEU A 243 5.66 19.87 -3.21
N ARG A 244 5.22 21.14 -3.12
CA ARG A 244 4.14 21.50 -2.21
C ARG A 244 2.82 20.82 -2.57
N PHE A 245 2.45 20.79 -3.85
CA PHE A 245 1.25 20.11 -4.32
C PHE A 245 1.33 18.60 -4.06
N SER A 246 2.46 17.99 -4.38
CA SER A 246 2.68 16.55 -4.12
C SER A 246 2.61 16.22 -2.64
N ASN A 247 3.21 17.02 -1.74
CA ASN A 247 3.11 16.78 -0.30
C ASN A 247 1.67 16.88 0.22
N ILE A 248 0.88 17.87 -0.28
CA ILE A 248 -0.54 17.99 0.09
C ILE A 248 -1.31 16.77 -0.40
N GLU A 249 -1.08 16.36 -1.63
CA GLU A 249 -1.71 15.17 -2.21
C GLU A 249 -1.40 13.92 -1.39
N VAL A 250 -0.12 13.70 -1.02
CA VAL A 250 0.30 12.57 -0.19
C VAL A 250 -0.43 12.58 1.15
N VAL A 251 -0.43 13.73 1.84
CA VAL A 251 -1.08 13.82 3.16
C VAL A 251 -2.58 13.53 3.06
N VAL A 252 -3.26 14.09 2.06
CA VAL A 252 -4.71 13.90 1.90
C VAL A 252 -5.02 12.46 1.49
N ALA A 253 -4.35 11.92 0.47
CA ALA A 253 -4.63 10.57 -0.02
C ALA A 253 -4.33 9.49 1.03
N LEU A 254 -3.19 9.61 1.72
CA LEU A 254 -2.82 8.63 2.74
C LEU A 254 -3.57 8.84 4.07
N ALA A 255 -4.04 10.05 4.39
CA ALA A 255 -4.94 10.24 5.52
C ALA A 255 -6.28 9.52 5.29
N VAL A 256 -6.82 9.59 4.07
CA VAL A 256 -8.03 8.83 3.70
C VAL A 256 -7.76 7.32 3.80
N ALA A 257 -6.66 6.83 3.24
CA ALA A 257 -6.29 5.42 3.34
C ALA A 257 -6.09 4.95 4.79
N GLY A 258 -5.43 5.76 5.62
CA GLY A 258 -5.25 5.49 7.04
C GLY A 258 -6.57 5.46 7.82
N MET A 259 -7.50 6.36 7.51
CA MET A 259 -8.84 6.33 8.10
C MET A 259 -9.60 5.05 7.72
N VAL A 260 -9.47 4.59 6.48
CA VAL A 260 -10.04 3.31 6.02
C VAL A 260 -9.46 2.15 6.84
N ASN A 261 -8.15 2.07 7.02
CA ASN A 261 -7.51 1.03 7.82
C ASN A 261 -7.92 1.06 9.31
N ILE A 262 -8.01 2.25 9.91
CA ILE A 262 -8.54 2.42 11.26
C ILE A 262 -10.00 1.93 11.32
N ALA A 263 -10.82 2.29 10.33
CA ALA A 263 -12.21 1.85 10.22
C ALA A 263 -12.33 0.32 10.10
N MET A 264 -11.45 -0.34 9.34
CA MET A 264 -11.39 -1.81 9.26
C MET A 264 -11.18 -2.45 10.63
N VAL A 265 -10.17 -1.99 11.39
CA VAL A 265 -9.90 -2.51 12.73
C VAL A 265 -11.07 -2.23 13.66
N MET A 266 -11.65 -1.02 13.62
CA MET A 266 -12.79 -0.63 14.47
C MET A 266 -14.02 -1.47 14.17
N MET A 267 -14.35 -1.72 12.92
CA MET A 267 -15.44 -2.58 12.49
C MET A 267 -15.20 -4.02 13.01
N ALA A 268 -14.03 -4.59 12.76
CA ALA A 268 -13.69 -5.93 13.18
C ALA A 268 -13.68 -6.08 14.74
N ALA A 269 -13.19 -5.07 15.45
CA ALA A 269 -13.22 -5.04 16.92
C ALA A 269 -14.66 -5.02 17.47
N SER A 270 -15.53 -4.21 16.88
CA SER A 270 -16.92 -4.09 17.36
C SER A 270 -17.78 -5.31 16.98
N ALA A 271 -17.53 -5.90 15.80
CA ALA A 271 -18.30 -7.03 15.30
C ALA A 271 -17.86 -8.38 15.86
N PHE A 272 -16.54 -8.59 16.04
CA PHE A 272 -16.01 -9.93 16.29
C PHE A 272 -15.35 -10.11 17.67
N HIS A 273 -14.72 -9.09 18.24
CA HIS A 273 -13.89 -9.26 19.45
C HIS A 273 -14.66 -9.89 20.64
N ARG A 274 -15.95 -9.58 20.78
CA ARG A 274 -16.80 -10.18 21.82
C ARG A 274 -17.58 -11.36 21.26
N GLY A 275 -17.06 -12.58 21.46
CA GLY A 275 -17.72 -13.85 21.12
C GLY A 275 -17.30 -14.49 19.81
N HIS A 276 -16.51 -13.81 18.99
CA HIS A 276 -16.01 -14.32 17.71
C HIS A 276 -14.54 -13.95 17.50
N ALA A 277 -13.74 -13.94 18.55
CA ALA A 277 -12.32 -13.57 18.51
C ALA A 277 -11.48 -14.52 17.62
N GLU A 278 -12.01 -15.74 17.35
CA GLU A 278 -11.44 -16.73 16.43
C GLU A 278 -11.60 -16.35 14.95
N VAL A 279 -12.32 -15.26 14.61
CA VAL A 279 -12.46 -14.79 13.24
C VAL A 279 -11.11 -14.21 12.76
N ALA A 280 -10.29 -15.10 12.21
CA ALA A 280 -8.98 -14.77 11.66
C ALA A 280 -8.98 -14.74 10.12
N GLN A 281 -10.08 -15.20 9.49
CA GLN A 281 -10.17 -15.38 8.04
C GLN A 281 -11.22 -14.46 7.43
N ILE A 282 -10.96 -13.97 6.23
CA ILE A 282 -11.87 -13.09 5.48
C ILE A 282 -13.20 -13.79 5.20
N GLU A 283 -13.16 -15.07 4.87
CA GLU A 283 -14.35 -15.90 4.62
C GLU A 283 -15.22 -16.01 5.88
N THR A 284 -14.60 -16.29 7.02
CA THR A 284 -15.30 -16.37 8.32
C THR A 284 -15.85 -15.00 8.71
N ALA A 285 -15.09 -13.92 8.48
CA ALA A 285 -15.56 -12.54 8.72
C ALA A 285 -16.84 -12.25 7.93
N TYR A 286 -16.88 -12.59 6.63
CA TYR A 286 -18.07 -12.40 5.79
C TYR A 286 -19.29 -13.18 6.33
N HIS A 287 -19.13 -14.46 6.64
CA HIS A 287 -20.22 -15.29 7.16
C HIS A 287 -20.70 -14.84 8.54
N THR A 288 -19.81 -14.29 9.37
CA THR A 288 -20.14 -13.75 10.70
C THR A 288 -20.77 -12.36 10.62
N LEU A 289 -20.37 -11.52 9.67
CA LEU A 289 -20.98 -10.19 9.45
C LEU A 289 -22.46 -10.27 9.08
N THR A 290 -22.84 -11.24 8.28
CA THR A 290 -24.23 -11.37 7.79
C THR A 290 -25.25 -11.46 8.93
N PRO A 291 -25.11 -12.37 9.94
CA PRO A 291 -26.04 -12.41 11.07
C PRO A 291 -25.88 -11.26 12.07
N LEU A 292 -24.69 -10.63 12.16
CA LEU A 292 -24.43 -9.59 13.15
C LEU A 292 -24.84 -8.19 12.68
N LEU A 293 -24.50 -7.83 11.45
CA LEU A 293 -24.70 -6.48 10.90
C LEU A 293 -25.63 -6.46 9.67
N GLY A 294 -26.09 -7.62 9.21
CA GLY A 294 -26.99 -7.79 8.10
C GLY A 294 -26.32 -8.06 6.75
N ALA A 295 -27.08 -8.60 5.82
CA ALA A 295 -26.59 -8.94 4.46
C ALA A 295 -26.05 -7.74 3.67
N ALA A 296 -26.57 -6.53 3.93
CA ALA A 296 -26.10 -5.31 3.29
C ALA A 296 -24.66 -4.97 3.70
N ALA A 297 -24.32 -5.07 4.99
CA ALA A 297 -22.96 -4.84 5.48
C ALA A 297 -21.98 -5.87 4.89
N ALA A 298 -22.36 -7.15 4.86
CA ALA A 298 -21.55 -8.18 4.25
C ALA A 298 -21.31 -7.97 2.73
N ALA A 299 -22.34 -7.51 1.99
CA ALA A 299 -22.20 -7.18 0.56
C ALA A 299 -21.31 -5.94 0.33
N ILE A 300 -21.42 -4.92 1.18
CA ILE A 300 -20.56 -3.73 1.17
C ILE A 300 -19.09 -4.13 1.41
N PHE A 301 -18.85 -4.98 2.40
CA PHE A 301 -17.52 -5.53 2.70
C PHE A 301 -16.91 -6.24 1.48
N LEU A 302 -17.63 -7.18 0.84
CA LEU A 302 -17.14 -7.88 -0.35
C LEU A 302 -16.92 -6.94 -1.54
N THR A 303 -17.81 -5.96 -1.75
CA THR A 303 -17.66 -4.96 -2.81
C THR A 303 -16.37 -4.16 -2.62
N SER A 304 -16.08 -3.75 -1.39
CA SER A 304 -14.85 -3.03 -1.06
C SER A 304 -13.61 -3.92 -1.25
N LEU A 305 -13.66 -5.18 -0.87
CA LEU A 305 -12.58 -6.15 -1.05
C LEU A 305 -12.27 -6.41 -2.54
N ILE A 306 -13.31 -6.56 -3.38
CA ILE A 306 -13.15 -6.72 -4.83
C ILE A 306 -12.53 -5.46 -5.44
N ALA A 307 -13.04 -4.28 -5.09
CA ALA A 307 -12.49 -3.00 -5.56
C ALA A 307 -11.02 -2.84 -5.15
N SER A 308 -10.68 -3.23 -3.92
CA SER A 308 -9.32 -3.25 -3.38
C SER A 308 -8.44 -4.20 -4.19
N GLY A 309 -8.80 -5.48 -4.32
CA GLY A 309 -8.01 -6.48 -5.05
C GLY A 309 -7.75 -6.10 -6.51
N ILE A 310 -8.75 -5.55 -7.20
CA ILE A 310 -8.61 -5.11 -8.60
C ILE A 310 -7.70 -3.88 -8.69
N SER A 311 -7.93 -2.84 -7.87
CA SER A 311 -7.16 -1.61 -7.96
C SER A 311 -5.70 -1.80 -7.53
N SER A 312 -5.46 -2.55 -6.46
CA SER A 312 -4.10 -2.84 -5.98
C SER A 312 -3.33 -3.69 -6.98
N SER A 313 -3.98 -4.67 -7.62
CA SER A 313 -3.37 -5.51 -8.64
C SER A 313 -2.90 -4.74 -9.89
N VAL A 314 -3.59 -3.65 -10.26
CA VAL A 314 -3.11 -2.73 -11.29
C VAL A 314 -1.85 -2.00 -10.80
N VAL A 315 -1.90 -1.48 -9.57
CA VAL A 315 -0.81 -0.70 -8.96
C VAL A 315 0.43 -1.56 -8.74
N GLY A 316 0.29 -2.80 -8.24
CA GLY A 316 1.38 -3.76 -8.06
C GLY A 316 2.09 -4.10 -9.37
N THR A 317 1.32 -4.31 -10.44
CA THR A 317 1.89 -4.55 -11.79
C THR A 317 2.71 -3.36 -12.27
N MET A 318 2.22 -2.13 -12.11
CA MET A 318 2.97 -0.91 -12.47
C MET A 318 4.26 -0.77 -11.65
N ALA A 319 4.16 -1.01 -10.35
CA ALA A 319 5.31 -0.94 -9.44
C ALA A 319 6.39 -1.94 -9.83
N GLY A 320 5.99 -3.16 -10.09
CA GLY A 320 6.90 -4.20 -10.52
C GLY A 320 7.60 -3.89 -11.84
N GLN A 321 6.89 -3.29 -12.82
CA GLN A 321 7.52 -2.82 -14.06
C GLN A 321 8.57 -1.74 -13.79
N MET A 322 8.26 -0.76 -12.94
CA MET A 322 9.21 0.29 -12.57
C MET A 322 10.45 -0.26 -11.86
N ILE A 323 10.28 -1.25 -10.98
CA ILE A 323 11.38 -1.95 -10.31
C ILE A 323 12.29 -2.62 -11.35
N MET A 324 11.73 -3.44 -12.22
CA MET A 324 12.51 -4.17 -13.23
C MET A 324 13.21 -3.25 -14.22
N GLN A 325 12.49 -2.28 -14.77
CA GLN A 325 13.07 -1.30 -15.70
C GLN A 325 14.12 -0.42 -15.01
N GLY A 326 13.87 -0.01 -13.78
CA GLY A 326 14.77 0.82 -13.00
C GLY A 326 16.08 0.11 -12.68
N PHE A 327 16.04 -1.09 -12.15
CA PHE A 327 17.24 -1.84 -11.77
C PHE A 327 17.98 -2.45 -12.96
N LEU A 328 17.25 -3.10 -13.89
CA LEU A 328 17.86 -3.94 -14.94
C LEU A 328 17.88 -3.29 -16.33
N ARG A 329 17.18 -2.19 -16.54
CA ARG A 329 16.94 -1.58 -17.88
C ARG A 329 16.24 -2.54 -18.87
N VAL A 330 15.55 -3.56 -18.35
CA VAL A 330 14.82 -4.54 -19.15
C VAL A 330 13.33 -4.20 -19.12
N SER A 331 12.72 -4.06 -20.28
CA SER A 331 11.27 -3.95 -20.42
C SER A 331 10.70 -5.33 -20.74
N VAL A 332 9.97 -5.89 -19.80
CA VAL A 332 9.25 -7.16 -20.01
C VAL A 332 7.80 -6.81 -20.41
N PRO A 333 7.22 -7.50 -21.40
CA PRO A 333 5.81 -7.32 -21.72
C PRO A 333 4.93 -7.54 -20.48
N ILE A 334 3.95 -6.67 -20.27
CA ILE A 334 3.07 -6.68 -19.08
C ILE A 334 2.46 -8.06 -18.84
N TRP A 335 1.99 -8.72 -19.92
CA TRP A 335 1.36 -10.03 -19.82
C TRP A 335 2.32 -11.12 -19.31
N LEU A 336 3.60 -11.10 -19.73
CA LEU A 336 4.60 -12.07 -19.33
C LEU A 336 5.00 -11.86 -17.87
N ARG A 337 5.26 -10.61 -17.49
CA ARG A 337 5.57 -10.27 -16.11
C ARG A 337 4.46 -10.74 -15.18
N ARG A 338 3.22 -10.36 -15.51
CA ARG A 338 2.06 -10.71 -14.73
C ARG A 338 1.87 -12.22 -14.62
N LEU A 339 2.05 -12.95 -15.71
CA LEU A 339 2.00 -14.42 -15.68
C LEU A 339 2.99 -14.99 -14.64
N VAL A 340 4.23 -14.50 -14.63
CA VAL A 340 5.27 -14.98 -13.72
C VAL A 340 4.97 -14.62 -12.26
N THR A 341 4.54 -13.38 -11.99
CA THR A 341 4.28 -12.93 -10.60
C THR A 341 2.99 -13.53 -10.02
N MET A 342 2.05 -13.96 -10.87
CA MET A 342 0.82 -14.65 -10.45
C MET A 342 1.04 -16.14 -10.14
N LEU A 343 2.07 -16.79 -10.69
CA LEU A 343 2.32 -18.22 -10.48
C LEU A 343 2.31 -18.64 -9.00
N PRO A 344 2.93 -17.91 -8.06
CA PRO A 344 2.87 -18.26 -6.64
C PRO A 344 1.46 -18.28 -6.09
N ALA A 345 0.59 -17.34 -6.49
CA ALA A 345 -0.80 -17.29 -6.04
C ALA A 345 -1.60 -18.51 -6.53
N PHE A 346 -1.45 -18.88 -7.79
CA PHE A 346 -2.08 -20.08 -8.33
C PHE A 346 -1.55 -21.36 -7.68
N ALA A 347 -0.24 -21.43 -7.40
CA ALA A 347 0.36 -22.56 -6.71
C ALA A 347 -0.18 -22.72 -5.29
N VAL A 348 -0.28 -21.63 -4.52
CA VAL A 348 -0.83 -21.61 -3.15
C VAL A 348 -2.25 -22.16 -3.14
N VAL A 349 -3.11 -21.70 -4.03
CA VAL A 349 -4.50 -22.18 -4.13
C VAL A 349 -4.57 -23.63 -4.60
N ALA A 350 -3.76 -24.02 -5.56
CA ALA A 350 -3.71 -25.40 -6.04
C ALA A 350 -3.23 -26.40 -4.97
N MET A 351 -2.36 -25.98 -4.06
CA MET A 351 -1.88 -26.77 -2.91
C MET A 351 -2.91 -26.84 -1.76
N GLY A 352 -4.04 -26.14 -1.85
CA GLY A 352 -5.06 -26.11 -0.80
C GLY A 352 -4.65 -25.31 0.45
N VAL A 353 -3.66 -24.42 0.34
CA VAL A 353 -3.28 -23.52 1.46
C VAL A 353 -4.42 -22.52 1.72
N ASN A 354 -4.68 -22.23 2.99
CA ASN A 354 -5.68 -21.23 3.35
C ASN A 354 -5.31 -19.85 2.76
N ALA A 355 -6.24 -19.24 2.05
CA ALA A 355 -6.00 -18.02 1.31
C ALA A 355 -5.71 -16.82 2.25
N THR A 356 -6.43 -16.71 3.38
CA THR A 356 -6.20 -15.62 4.35
C THR A 356 -4.85 -15.79 5.06
N ASP A 357 -4.44 -17.00 5.40
CA ASP A 357 -3.13 -17.24 6.01
C ASP A 357 -1.99 -16.88 5.03
N ALA A 358 -2.17 -17.21 3.76
CA ALA A 358 -1.23 -16.83 2.70
C ALA A 358 -1.17 -15.30 2.52
N LEU A 359 -2.32 -14.60 2.62
CA LEU A 359 -2.38 -13.14 2.63
C LEU A 359 -1.57 -12.55 3.79
N VAL A 360 -1.80 -13.00 5.02
CA VAL A 360 -1.08 -12.49 6.21
C VAL A 360 0.41 -12.78 6.12
N LEU A 361 0.79 -13.99 5.71
CA LEU A 361 2.20 -14.35 5.54
C LEU A 361 2.88 -13.47 4.49
N SER A 362 2.19 -13.16 3.38
CA SER A 362 2.74 -12.25 2.37
C SER A 362 3.06 -10.86 2.94
N GLN A 363 2.22 -10.33 3.86
CA GLN A 363 2.47 -9.04 4.51
C GLN A 363 3.68 -9.07 5.45
N VAL A 364 3.93 -10.20 6.12
CA VAL A 364 5.16 -10.40 6.90
C VAL A 364 6.40 -10.38 5.99
N VAL A 365 6.35 -11.07 4.85
CA VAL A 365 7.43 -11.05 3.85
C VAL A 365 7.67 -9.61 3.34
N LEU A 366 6.61 -8.85 3.07
CA LEU A 366 6.70 -7.45 2.66
C LEU A 366 7.36 -6.59 3.75
N SER A 367 7.00 -6.79 5.01
CA SER A 367 7.61 -6.07 6.13
C SER A 367 9.11 -6.34 6.24
N ILE A 368 9.54 -7.60 6.06
CA ILE A 368 10.96 -7.98 6.07
C ILE A 368 11.73 -7.35 4.89
N ALA A 369 11.09 -7.23 3.72
CA ALA A 369 11.69 -6.59 2.54
C ALA A 369 11.75 -5.06 2.62
N LEU A 370 10.86 -4.45 3.41
CA LEU A 370 10.64 -3.00 3.49
C LEU A 370 11.89 -2.17 3.85
N PRO A 371 12.79 -2.59 4.74
CA PRO A 371 13.99 -1.83 5.06
C PRO A 371 14.85 -1.48 3.84
N VAL A 372 14.87 -2.32 2.81
CA VAL A 372 15.69 -2.10 1.61
C VAL A 372 15.33 -0.79 0.89
N PRO A 373 14.10 -0.57 0.40
CA PRO A 373 13.75 0.69 -0.22
C PRO A 373 13.73 1.86 0.77
N MET A 374 13.39 1.65 2.05
CA MET A 374 13.40 2.71 3.06
C MET A 374 14.79 3.28 3.28
N LEU A 375 15.80 2.43 3.51
CA LEU A 375 17.18 2.83 3.73
C LEU A 375 17.79 3.46 2.48
N ALA A 376 17.53 2.88 1.30
CA ALA A 376 17.98 3.45 0.04
C ALA A 376 17.39 4.84 -0.20
N LEU A 377 16.08 5.00 0.03
CA LEU A 377 15.42 6.29 -0.11
C LEU A 377 16.01 7.32 0.86
N LEU A 378 16.16 6.97 2.14
CA LEU A 378 16.73 7.85 3.16
C LEU A 378 18.17 8.24 2.81
N TYR A 379 18.97 7.31 2.30
CA TYR A 379 20.32 7.57 1.81
C TYR A 379 20.31 8.61 0.70
N PHE A 380 19.52 8.42 -0.36
CA PHE A 380 19.53 9.34 -1.51
C PHE A 380 18.94 10.71 -1.18
N VAL A 381 17.81 10.79 -0.45
CA VAL A 381 17.20 12.10 -0.11
C VAL A 381 18.05 12.91 0.86
N SER A 382 19.01 12.28 1.55
CA SER A 382 19.93 12.94 2.47
C SER A 382 21.17 13.53 1.77
N ARG A 383 21.47 13.06 0.54
CA ARG A 383 22.66 13.46 -0.21
C ARG A 383 22.46 14.78 -0.94
N ARG A 384 23.28 15.77 -0.60
CA ARG A 384 23.24 17.11 -1.24
C ARG A 384 23.74 17.12 -2.67
N ASP A 385 24.67 16.23 -3.03
CA ASP A 385 25.17 16.08 -4.41
C ASP A 385 24.11 15.54 -5.38
N ILE A 386 23.09 14.80 -4.88
CA ILE A 386 21.97 14.28 -5.66
C ILE A 386 20.76 15.22 -5.59
N MET A 387 20.41 15.70 -4.39
CA MET A 387 19.18 16.46 -4.13
C MET A 387 19.38 17.98 -4.15
N GLY A 388 20.61 18.46 -4.20
CA GLY A 388 20.92 19.89 -4.18
C GLY A 388 20.32 20.60 -2.95
N ALA A 389 19.66 21.74 -3.21
CA ALA A 389 18.96 22.52 -2.19
C ALA A 389 17.70 21.81 -1.59
N PHE A 390 17.27 20.71 -2.21
CA PHE A 390 16.09 19.94 -1.79
C PHE A 390 16.45 18.71 -0.95
N ALA A 391 17.69 18.57 -0.50
CA ALA A 391 18.07 17.49 0.42
C ALA A 391 17.24 17.54 1.71
N ALA A 392 16.96 16.35 2.28
CA ALA A 392 16.18 16.25 3.50
C ALA A 392 16.86 16.99 4.66
N GLY A 393 16.10 17.85 5.33
CA GLY A 393 16.55 18.55 6.53
C GLY A 393 16.78 17.61 7.73
N PRO A 394 17.47 18.07 8.80
CA PRO A 394 17.81 17.21 9.93
C PRO A 394 16.58 16.59 10.60
N LEU A 395 15.52 17.35 10.82
CA LEU A 395 14.28 16.83 11.41
C LEU A 395 13.68 15.70 10.59
N VAL A 396 13.58 15.87 9.26
CA VAL A 396 13.02 14.85 8.36
C VAL A 396 13.89 13.60 8.37
N ARG A 397 15.22 13.74 8.40
CA ARG A 397 16.14 12.60 8.51
C ARG A 397 16.00 11.84 9.82
N VAL A 398 15.84 12.56 10.93
CA VAL A 398 15.62 11.95 12.26
C VAL A 398 14.28 11.19 12.29
N LEU A 399 13.19 11.80 11.81
CA LEU A 399 11.87 11.16 11.76
C LEU A 399 11.86 9.93 10.84
N ALA A 400 12.46 10.04 9.65
CA ALA A 400 12.54 8.91 8.72
C ALA A 400 13.49 7.81 9.24
N GLY A 401 14.60 8.18 9.86
CA GLY A 401 15.50 7.24 10.54
C GLY A 401 14.80 6.53 11.70
N GLY A 402 14.05 7.25 12.52
CA GLY A 402 13.24 6.68 13.59
C GLY A 402 12.18 5.69 13.08
N GLY A 403 11.47 6.05 12.01
CA GLY A 403 10.53 5.13 11.33
C GLY A 403 11.20 3.86 10.80
N ALA A 404 12.38 4.01 10.15
CA ALA A 404 13.14 2.86 9.67
C ALA A 404 13.63 1.96 10.83
N ILE A 405 14.09 2.56 11.92
CA ILE A 405 14.53 1.82 13.12
C ILE A 405 13.34 1.07 13.77
N ALA A 406 12.16 1.71 13.84
CA ALA A 406 10.96 1.05 14.37
C ALA A 406 10.58 -0.19 13.55
N VAL A 407 10.57 -0.08 12.22
CA VAL A 407 10.29 -1.22 11.33
C VAL A 407 11.35 -2.31 11.46
N LEU A 408 12.64 -1.95 11.43
CA LEU A 408 13.75 -2.90 11.60
C LEU A 408 13.70 -3.60 12.96
N GLY A 409 13.42 -2.84 14.03
CA GLY A 409 13.31 -3.37 15.39
C GLY A 409 12.21 -4.42 15.51
N LEU A 410 11.01 -4.11 15.02
CA LEU A 410 9.88 -5.04 15.03
C LEU A 410 10.15 -6.30 14.21
N ASN A 411 10.75 -6.15 13.01
CA ASN A 411 11.14 -7.30 12.19
C ASN A 411 12.20 -8.16 12.86
N PHE A 412 13.20 -7.53 13.52
CA PHE A 412 14.23 -8.25 14.24
C PHE A 412 13.65 -9.04 15.42
N ILE A 413 12.72 -8.44 16.18
CA ILE A 413 12.05 -9.10 17.29
C ILE A 413 11.20 -10.28 16.77
N LEU A 414 10.47 -10.11 15.66
CA LEU A 414 9.71 -11.19 15.05
C LEU A 414 10.61 -12.36 14.62
N LEU A 415 11.74 -12.07 13.97
CA LEU A 415 12.69 -13.10 13.57
C LEU A 415 13.31 -13.80 14.78
N ALA A 416 13.64 -13.06 15.85
CA ALA A 416 14.15 -13.65 17.09
C ALA A 416 13.14 -14.65 17.68
N LEU A 417 11.85 -14.28 17.76
CA LEU A 417 10.79 -15.20 18.21
C LEU A 417 10.67 -16.42 17.30
N ALA A 418 10.70 -16.22 15.97
CA ALA A 418 10.62 -17.33 15.00
C ALA A 418 11.76 -18.33 15.13
N PHE A 419 12.96 -17.88 15.53
CA PHE A 419 14.12 -18.74 15.83
C PHE A 419 14.16 -19.26 17.28
N GLY A 420 13.10 -19.02 18.09
CA GLY A 420 13.00 -19.52 19.46
C GLY A 420 13.82 -18.74 20.48
N PHE A 421 14.31 -17.55 20.16
CA PHE A 421 14.98 -16.69 21.13
C PHE A 421 13.93 -16.02 22.06
N PRO A 422 14.14 -16.06 23.39
CA PRO A 422 13.24 -15.40 24.33
C PRO A 422 13.30 -13.88 24.17
N VAL A 423 12.16 -13.23 24.13
CA VAL A 423 12.05 -11.77 24.09
C VAL A 423 11.60 -11.29 25.45
N PRO A 424 12.43 -10.54 26.23
CA PRO A 424 12.22 -10.29 27.66
C PRO A 424 10.93 -9.52 28.01
N PHE A 425 10.31 -8.83 27.05
CA PHE A 425 9.12 -8.00 27.26
C PHE A 425 7.83 -8.57 26.63
N LEU A 426 7.91 -9.77 26.04
CA LEU A 426 6.74 -10.50 25.55
C LEU A 426 6.53 -11.75 26.40
N PRO A 427 5.36 -11.95 27.02
CA PRO A 427 5.04 -13.23 27.61
C PRO A 427 5.05 -14.32 26.55
N GLY A 428 5.65 -15.45 26.88
CA GLY A 428 5.79 -16.60 25.97
C GLY A 428 4.46 -17.26 25.66
#